data_cb180aca023b1a9df9b34c4221c35884
#
_entry.id   cb180aca023b1a9df9b34c4221c35884
#
_cell.length_a   1.000
_cell.length_b   1.000
_cell.length_c   1.000
_cell.angle_alpha   90.00
_cell.angle_beta   90.00
_cell.angle_gamma   90.00
#
_symmetry.space_group_name_H-M   'P 1'
#
loop_
_entity.id
_entity.type
_entity.pdbx_description
1 polymer ?
#
loop_
_entity_poly.entity_id
_entity_poly.type
_entity_poly.pdbx_seq_one_letter_code
_entity_poly.pdbx_strand_id
1 'polypeptide(L)'
;IPGNPVFVVHTWVAEHWLFKPLLSLIDYLAVDPTAPMGMKQVIRLIERGRPVVIFPEGRLTVTGSLMKIYHGPAFIAAKTGATVLPIHLDGPARSYFSRMGGHYPRRWLPKMRITIMPSQKIAMPDACSGHERRARAGEALRRIMQHMLFATRPQGTLYEALLGAISLYGRSYALIEDMRQVEHSYGDLLKMTLGLGRMT
;
A
#
# COMPACT_ATOMS: atom_id res chain seq x y z
N ILE A 1 -10.39 -13.53 8.43
CA ILE A 1 -9.48 -14.62 8.01
C ILE A 1 -9.60 -15.69 9.09
N PRO A 2 -10.06 -16.88 8.77
CA PRO A 2 -10.12 -17.97 9.75
C PRO A 2 -8.70 -18.37 10.17
N GLY A 3 -8.51 -18.59 11.46
CA GLY A 3 -7.19 -18.91 12.05
C GLY A 3 -6.40 -17.62 12.38
N ASN A 4 -6.00 -17.49 13.63
CA ASN A 4 -5.24 -16.37 14.19
C ASN A 4 -4.10 -15.90 13.25
N PRO A 5 -4.24 -14.83 12.48
CA PRO A 5 -3.20 -14.37 11.57
C PRO A 5 -2.01 -13.80 12.34
N VAL A 6 -0.81 -14.10 11.88
CA VAL A 6 0.44 -13.55 12.42
C VAL A 6 0.85 -12.34 11.59
N PHE A 7 0.98 -11.17 12.21
CA PHE A 7 1.42 -9.94 11.54
C PHE A 7 2.93 -9.84 11.54
N VAL A 8 3.54 -9.76 10.36
CA VAL A 8 4.97 -9.48 10.24
C VAL A 8 5.20 -7.99 10.35
N VAL A 9 5.87 -7.58 11.41
CA VAL A 9 6.16 -6.18 11.72
C VAL A 9 7.68 -5.94 11.73
N HIS A 10 8.10 -4.72 11.43
CA HIS A 10 9.49 -4.36 11.55
C HIS A 10 9.90 -4.31 13.03
N THR A 11 11.11 -4.74 13.37
CA THR A 11 11.64 -4.75 14.76
C THR A 11 11.48 -3.40 15.44
N TRP A 12 11.75 -2.30 14.72
CA TRP A 12 11.54 -0.95 15.26
C TRP A 12 10.10 -0.67 15.70
N VAL A 13 9.10 -1.18 14.97
CA VAL A 13 7.68 -1.04 15.35
C VAL A 13 7.37 -1.85 16.60
N ALA A 14 7.94 -3.05 16.70
CA ALA A 14 7.75 -3.93 17.86
C ALA A 14 8.36 -3.36 19.16
N GLU A 15 9.45 -2.62 19.04
CA GLU A 15 10.15 -2.00 20.18
C GLU A 15 9.55 -0.66 20.60
N HIS A 16 8.81 0.01 19.71
CA HIS A 16 8.29 1.35 19.96
C HIS A 16 7.14 1.32 20.98
N TRP A 17 7.28 2.07 22.07
CA TRP A 17 6.36 2.08 23.20
C TRP A 17 4.89 2.34 22.84
N LEU A 18 4.65 3.18 21.83
CA LEU A 18 3.32 3.57 21.37
C LEU A 18 2.54 2.41 20.74
N PHE A 19 3.23 1.46 20.11
CA PHE A 19 2.62 0.32 19.43
C PHE A 19 2.51 -0.92 20.31
N LYS A 20 3.22 -0.99 21.43
CA LYS A 20 3.17 -2.14 22.35
C LYS A 20 1.76 -2.54 22.78
N PRO A 21 0.87 -1.61 23.26
CA PRO A 21 -0.47 -1.98 23.67
C PRO A 21 -1.33 -2.51 22.51
N LEU A 22 -1.11 -2.02 21.29
CA LEU A 22 -1.81 -2.52 20.11
C LEU A 22 -1.29 -3.90 19.69
N LEU A 23 0.01 -4.11 19.75
CA LEU A 23 0.64 -5.38 19.40
C LEU A 23 0.31 -6.50 20.40
N SER A 24 0.00 -6.18 21.66
CA SER A 24 -0.45 -7.17 22.65
C SER A 24 -1.81 -7.81 22.34
N LEU A 25 -2.58 -7.20 21.44
CA LEU A 25 -3.90 -7.71 21.02
C LEU A 25 -3.84 -8.65 19.82
N ILE A 26 -2.68 -8.80 19.19
CA ILE A 26 -2.49 -9.58 17.97
C ILE A 26 -1.26 -10.47 18.06
N ASP A 27 -1.28 -11.58 17.34
CA ASP A 27 -0.06 -12.37 17.15
C ASP A 27 0.84 -11.66 16.14
N TYR A 28 2.07 -11.38 16.50
CA TYR A 28 3.03 -10.75 15.59
C TYR A 28 4.38 -11.43 15.61
N LEU A 29 5.10 -11.28 14.51
CA LEU A 29 6.50 -11.69 14.37
C LEU A 29 7.32 -10.44 14.02
N ALA A 30 8.23 -10.06 14.91
CA ALA A 30 9.17 -8.97 14.64
C ALA A 30 10.28 -9.49 13.70
N VAL A 31 10.44 -8.85 12.55
CA VAL A 31 11.41 -9.25 11.52
C VAL A 31 12.19 -8.02 11.06
N ASP A 32 13.50 -8.21 10.93
CA ASP A 32 14.33 -7.30 10.15
C ASP A 32 14.29 -7.77 8.68
N PRO A 33 13.83 -6.93 7.73
CA PRO A 33 13.74 -7.30 6.32
C PRO A 33 15.08 -7.69 5.67
N THR A 34 16.18 -7.29 6.30
CA THR A 34 17.55 -7.60 5.83
C THR A 34 18.09 -8.90 6.39
N ALA A 35 17.49 -9.42 7.48
CA ALA A 35 17.97 -10.63 8.16
C ALA A 35 17.38 -11.92 7.53
N PRO A 36 18.23 -12.86 7.05
CA PRO A 36 17.76 -14.12 6.45
C PRO A 36 16.94 -15.00 7.40
N MET A 37 17.16 -14.86 8.70
CA MET A 37 16.46 -15.65 9.72
C MET A 37 14.96 -15.34 9.78
N GLY A 38 14.56 -14.09 9.54
CA GLY A 38 13.16 -13.68 9.51
C GLY A 38 12.35 -14.42 8.44
N MET A 39 12.93 -14.62 7.25
CA MET A 39 12.27 -15.39 6.18
C MET A 39 12.04 -16.85 6.58
N LYS A 40 12.99 -17.48 7.25
CA LYS A 40 12.84 -18.89 7.72
C LYS A 40 11.70 -19.01 8.73
N GLN A 41 11.56 -18.04 9.64
CA GLN A 41 10.47 -18.05 10.63
C GLN A 41 9.10 -17.90 9.97
N VAL A 42 8.97 -17.00 8.98
CA VAL A 42 7.73 -16.84 8.22
C VAL A 42 7.36 -18.11 7.45
N ILE A 43 8.33 -18.76 6.79
CA ILE A 43 8.13 -20.03 6.09
C ILE A 43 7.56 -21.08 7.06
N ARG A 44 8.18 -21.26 8.23
CA ARG A 44 7.71 -22.23 9.24
C ARG A 44 6.28 -21.95 9.73
N LEU A 45 5.88 -20.67 9.85
CA LEU A 45 4.51 -20.33 10.23
C LEU A 45 3.51 -20.76 9.14
N ILE A 46 3.83 -20.50 7.88
CA ILE A 46 2.99 -20.88 6.74
C ILE A 46 2.90 -22.43 6.62
N GLU A 47 4.02 -23.13 6.75
CA GLU A 47 4.07 -24.60 6.72
C GLU A 47 3.25 -25.24 7.86
N ARG A 48 3.07 -24.54 8.98
CA ARG A 48 2.17 -24.91 10.08
C ARG A 48 0.71 -24.54 9.85
N GLY A 49 0.38 -24.04 8.65
CA GLY A 49 -0.98 -23.64 8.30
C GLY A 49 -1.43 -22.29 8.90
N ARG A 50 -0.51 -21.50 9.50
CA ARG A 50 -0.85 -20.18 10.06
C ARG A 50 -0.93 -19.14 8.94
N PRO A 51 -2.03 -18.36 8.84
CA PRO A 51 -2.08 -17.21 7.95
C PRO A 51 -1.08 -16.14 8.41
N VAL A 52 -0.39 -15.53 7.43
CA VAL A 52 0.60 -14.49 7.71
C VAL A 52 0.25 -13.22 6.96
N VAL A 53 0.23 -12.09 7.66
CA VAL A 53 -0.01 -10.77 7.06
C VAL A 53 1.34 -10.06 6.91
N ILE A 54 1.66 -9.69 5.68
CA ILE A 54 2.93 -9.03 5.35
C ILE A 54 2.64 -7.74 4.57
N PHE A 55 3.33 -6.67 4.93
CA PHE A 55 3.39 -5.44 4.17
C PHE A 55 4.63 -5.48 3.26
N PRO A 56 4.48 -5.75 1.95
CA PRO A 56 5.63 -6.06 1.10
C PRO A 56 6.51 -4.83 0.80
N GLU A 57 6.04 -3.64 1.07
CA GLU A 57 6.82 -2.40 0.98
C GLU A 57 7.77 -2.22 2.17
N GLY A 58 7.55 -2.91 3.29
CA GLY A 58 8.37 -2.88 4.51
C GLY A 58 8.48 -1.52 5.20
N ARG A 59 7.72 -0.53 4.74
CA ARG A 59 7.71 0.83 5.29
C ARG A 59 6.40 1.55 5.02
N LEU A 60 6.16 2.62 5.78
CA LEU A 60 5.05 3.53 5.52
C LEU A 60 5.37 4.38 4.27
N THR A 61 4.39 4.52 3.39
CA THR A 61 4.53 5.38 2.20
C THR A 61 4.72 6.85 2.59
N VAL A 62 5.53 7.54 1.81
CA VAL A 62 5.72 9.00 1.92
C VAL A 62 5.20 9.74 0.68
N THR A 63 4.85 9.01 -0.39
CA THR A 63 4.39 9.56 -1.66
C THR A 63 2.92 9.21 -1.97
N GLY A 64 2.32 8.28 -1.23
CA GLY A 64 0.99 7.72 -1.53
C GLY A 64 0.95 6.78 -2.73
N SER A 65 2.09 6.58 -3.39
CA SER A 65 2.24 5.66 -4.51
C SER A 65 2.86 4.35 -4.04
N LEU A 66 2.70 3.29 -4.84
CA LEU A 66 3.38 2.03 -4.60
C LEU A 66 4.90 2.24 -4.66
N MET A 67 5.55 1.95 -3.55
CA MET A 67 7.00 2.10 -3.43
C MET A 67 7.71 0.80 -3.81
N LYS A 68 8.99 0.70 -3.44
CA LYS A 68 9.77 -0.53 -3.64
C LYS A 68 9.12 -1.69 -2.89
N ILE A 69 8.89 -2.79 -3.60
CA ILE A 69 8.42 -4.06 -3.03
C ILE A 69 9.64 -4.94 -2.77
N TYR A 70 9.73 -5.49 -1.57
CA TYR A 70 10.76 -6.48 -1.24
C TYR A 70 10.41 -7.83 -1.86
N HIS A 71 11.41 -8.51 -2.40
CA HIS A 71 11.24 -9.80 -3.07
C HIS A 71 11.00 -10.97 -2.11
N GLY A 72 11.34 -10.78 -0.81
CA GLY A 72 11.22 -11.80 0.22
C GLY A 72 9.81 -12.41 0.34
N PRO A 73 8.76 -11.61 0.51
CA PRO A 73 7.38 -12.09 0.61
C PRO A 73 6.94 -12.93 -0.60
N ALA A 74 7.29 -12.48 -1.81
CA ALA A 74 6.98 -13.20 -3.04
C ALA A 74 7.69 -14.56 -3.12
N PHE A 75 8.97 -14.57 -2.75
CA PHE A 75 9.77 -15.81 -2.71
C PHE A 75 9.25 -16.78 -1.68
N ILE A 76 8.82 -16.30 -0.50
CA ILE A 76 8.19 -17.14 0.53
C ILE A 76 6.92 -17.77 -0.01
N ALA A 77 6.02 -16.99 -0.61
CA ALA A 77 4.78 -17.48 -1.18
C ALA A 77 5.03 -18.53 -2.27
N ALA A 78 5.96 -18.26 -3.18
CA ALA A 78 6.34 -19.20 -4.24
C ALA A 78 6.94 -20.51 -3.68
N LYS A 79 7.81 -20.40 -2.66
CA LYS A 79 8.49 -21.55 -2.05
C LYS A 79 7.53 -22.46 -1.27
N THR A 80 6.58 -21.87 -0.56
CA THR A 80 5.61 -22.61 0.27
C THR A 80 4.36 -23.03 -0.50
N GLY A 81 4.16 -22.53 -1.74
CA GLY A 81 2.93 -22.70 -2.48
C GLY A 81 1.72 -22.01 -1.85
N ALA A 82 1.98 -21.09 -0.91
CA ALA A 82 0.92 -20.37 -0.20
C ALA A 82 0.08 -19.51 -1.14
N THR A 83 -1.22 -19.46 -0.86
CA THR A 83 -2.13 -18.59 -1.56
C THR A 83 -1.95 -17.16 -1.06
N VAL A 84 -1.73 -16.23 -1.97
CA VAL A 84 -1.61 -14.79 -1.71
C VAL A 84 -2.98 -14.14 -1.83
N LEU A 85 -3.43 -13.48 -0.77
CA LEU A 85 -4.66 -12.71 -0.73
C LEU A 85 -4.29 -11.21 -0.71
N PRO A 86 -4.42 -10.49 -1.83
CA PRO A 86 -4.09 -9.07 -1.85
C PRO A 86 -5.19 -8.26 -1.12
N ILE A 87 -4.76 -7.39 -0.21
CA ILE A 87 -5.66 -6.54 0.58
C ILE A 87 -5.18 -5.09 0.45
N HIS A 88 -6.06 -4.23 -0.03
CA HIS A 88 -5.81 -2.80 -0.14
C HIS A 88 -6.45 -2.05 1.03
N LEU A 89 -5.67 -1.19 1.67
CA LEU A 89 -6.10 -0.32 2.75
C LEU A 89 -6.10 1.13 2.24
N ASP A 90 -7.28 1.72 2.09
CA ASP A 90 -7.44 3.16 1.82
C ASP A 90 -7.81 3.89 3.10
N GLY A 91 -7.33 5.13 3.26
CA GLY A 91 -7.60 5.98 4.40
C GLY A 91 -6.46 6.18 5.39
N PRO A 92 -5.52 5.22 5.63
CA PRO A 92 -4.43 5.42 6.59
C PRO A 92 -3.57 6.65 6.31
N ALA A 93 -3.43 7.05 5.05
CA ALA A 93 -2.70 8.24 4.64
C ALA A 93 -3.20 9.54 5.30
N ARG A 94 -4.46 9.57 5.73
CA ARG A 94 -5.11 10.71 6.38
C ARG A 94 -5.02 10.66 7.92
N SER A 95 -4.38 9.64 8.49
CA SER A 95 -4.21 9.54 9.94
C SER A 95 -3.04 10.39 10.44
N TYR A 96 -3.06 10.73 11.73
CA TYR A 96 -1.92 11.38 12.39
C TYR A 96 -0.64 10.53 12.36
N PHE A 97 -0.74 9.22 12.18
CA PHE A 97 0.38 8.30 12.07
C PHE A 97 0.98 8.24 10.66
N SER A 98 0.35 8.92 9.70
CA SER A 98 0.85 8.98 8.33
C SER A 98 2.11 9.81 8.22
N ARG A 99 3.06 9.33 7.42
CA ARG A 99 4.27 10.10 7.03
C ARG A 99 4.04 11.06 5.85
N MET A 100 2.82 11.11 5.32
CA MET A 100 2.43 11.98 4.22
C MET A 100 2.03 13.38 4.72
N GLY A 101 2.88 13.99 5.55
CA GLY A 101 2.65 15.33 6.08
C GLY A 101 2.53 16.37 4.96
N GLY A 102 1.51 17.23 5.05
CA GLY A 102 1.26 18.29 4.06
C GLY A 102 0.49 17.86 2.80
N HIS A 103 0.44 16.58 2.46
CA HIS A 103 -0.28 16.09 1.27
C HIS A 103 -1.77 15.82 1.53
N TYR A 104 -2.14 15.54 2.78
CA TYR A 104 -3.53 15.25 3.17
C TYR A 104 -3.89 15.91 4.49
N PRO A 105 -5.13 16.41 4.65
CA PRO A 105 -5.63 16.87 5.93
C PRO A 105 -5.67 15.69 6.90
N ARG A 106 -5.02 15.85 8.07
CA ARG A 106 -4.93 14.81 9.10
C ARG A 106 -6.22 14.73 9.89
N ARG A 107 -6.64 13.50 10.21
CA ARG A 107 -7.79 13.19 11.06
C ARG A 107 -7.39 12.15 12.09
N TRP A 108 -7.95 12.26 13.30
CA TRP A 108 -7.76 11.26 14.36
C TRP A 108 -8.36 9.90 13.97
N LEU A 109 -9.58 9.92 13.43
CA LEU A 109 -10.30 8.75 12.95
C LEU A 109 -10.66 8.96 11.47
N PRO A 110 -9.71 8.72 10.55
CA PRO A 110 -10.01 8.79 9.13
C PRO A 110 -10.94 7.64 8.73
N LYS A 111 -11.79 7.90 7.74
CA LYS A 111 -12.59 6.83 7.13
C LYS A 111 -11.64 5.82 6.49
N MET A 112 -11.72 4.57 6.95
CA MET A 112 -10.92 3.45 6.46
C MET A 112 -11.75 2.59 5.52
N ARG A 113 -11.15 2.17 4.40
CA ARG A 113 -11.73 1.19 3.48
C ARG A 113 -10.76 0.04 3.31
N ILE A 114 -11.27 -1.18 3.45
CA ILE A 114 -10.53 -2.41 3.21
C ILE A 114 -11.13 -3.07 1.98
N THR A 115 -10.32 -3.29 0.96
CA THR A 115 -10.74 -3.99 -0.27
C THR A 115 -9.93 -5.27 -0.40
N ILE A 116 -10.62 -6.40 -0.43
CA ILE A 116 -10.03 -7.74 -0.57
C ILE A 116 -10.16 -8.14 -2.03
N MET A 117 -9.05 -8.50 -2.66
CA MET A 117 -9.00 -8.95 -4.05
C MET A 117 -9.04 -10.48 -4.13
N PRO A 118 -9.36 -11.05 -5.30
CA PRO A 118 -9.28 -12.49 -5.52
C PRO A 118 -7.90 -13.04 -5.17
N SER A 119 -7.88 -14.19 -4.54
CA SER A 119 -6.65 -14.87 -4.16
C SER A 119 -5.87 -15.35 -5.39
N GLN A 120 -4.54 -15.34 -5.29
CA GLN A 120 -3.63 -15.72 -6.38
C GLN A 120 -2.51 -16.63 -5.85
N LYS A 121 -1.87 -17.38 -6.73
CA LYS A 121 -0.66 -18.15 -6.44
C LYS A 121 0.51 -17.58 -7.22
N ILE A 122 1.67 -17.53 -6.57
CA ILE A 122 2.93 -17.20 -7.23
C ILE A 122 3.66 -18.52 -7.45
N ALA A 123 3.80 -18.93 -8.71
CA ALA A 123 4.59 -20.12 -9.03
C ALA A 123 6.08 -19.86 -8.75
N MET A 124 6.81 -20.91 -8.36
CA MET A 124 8.26 -20.81 -8.24
C MET A 124 8.86 -20.66 -9.63
N PRO A 125 9.57 -19.54 -9.91
CA PRO A 125 10.14 -19.34 -11.23
C PRO A 125 11.29 -20.28 -11.54
N ASP A 126 11.34 -20.78 -12.78
CA ASP A 126 12.50 -21.47 -13.31
C ASP A 126 13.62 -20.46 -13.58
N ALA A 127 14.73 -20.62 -12.90
CA ALA A 127 15.90 -19.77 -13.07
C ALA A 127 17.17 -20.47 -12.59
N CYS A 128 18.30 -20.10 -13.17
CA CYS A 128 19.60 -20.72 -12.89
C CYS A 128 20.15 -20.38 -11.49
N SER A 129 19.71 -19.26 -10.89
CA SER A 129 20.19 -18.82 -9.59
C SER A 129 19.08 -18.51 -8.60
N GLY A 130 19.38 -18.63 -7.30
CA GLY A 130 18.46 -18.26 -6.23
C GLY A 130 18.14 -16.74 -6.21
N HIS A 131 19.07 -15.93 -6.64
CA HIS A 131 18.86 -14.47 -6.77
C HIS A 131 17.83 -14.17 -7.87
N GLU A 132 17.98 -14.78 -9.02
CA GLU A 132 17.07 -14.60 -10.15
C GLU A 132 15.65 -15.11 -9.82
N ARG A 133 15.54 -16.27 -9.16
CA ARG A 133 14.24 -16.78 -8.69
C ARG A 133 13.53 -15.80 -7.76
N ARG A 134 14.26 -15.15 -6.85
CA ARG A 134 13.70 -14.13 -5.96
C ARG A 134 13.25 -12.90 -6.73
N ALA A 135 14.05 -12.44 -7.69
CA ALA A 135 13.73 -11.28 -8.50
C ALA A 135 12.46 -11.52 -9.35
N ARG A 136 12.39 -12.66 -10.05
CA ARG A 136 11.21 -13.02 -10.87
C ARG A 136 9.94 -13.22 -10.02
N ALA A 137 10.04 -13.85 -8.85
CA ALA A 137 8.91 -13.94 -7.91
C ALA A 137 8.48 -12.55 -7.44
N GLY A 138 9.43 -11.66 -7.13
CA GLY A 138 9.18 -10.27 -6.76
C GLY A 138 8.43 -9.49 -7.83
N GLU A 139 8.77 -9.69 -9.11
CA GLU A 139 8.05 -9.10 -10.24
C GLU A 139 6.61 -9.60 -10.36
N ALA A 140 6.36 -10.88 -10.06
CA ALA A 140 5.00 -11.41 -10.02
C ALA A 140 4.17 -10.73 -8.91
N LEU A 141 4.73 -10.57 -7.71
CA LEU A 141 4.06 -9.85 -6.62
C LEU A 141 3.82 -8.39 -6.98
N ARG A 142 4.80 -7.72 -7.61
CA ARG A 142 4.65 -6.34 -8.05
C ARG A 142 3.47 -6.17 -9.01
N ARG A 143 3.31 -7.08 -9.97
CA ARG A 143 2.15 -7.07 -10.88
C ARG A 143 0.83 -7.25 -10.13
N ILE A 144 0.78 -8.15 -9.16
CA ILE A 144 -0.41 -8.35 -8.31
C ILE A 144 -0.76 -7.04 -7.56
N MET A 145 0.22 -6.39 -6.96
CA MET A 145 0.03 -5.13 -6.23
C MET A 145 -0.40 -3.98 -7.14
N GLN A 146 0.20 -3.87 -8.33
CA GLN A 146 -0.19 -2.87 -9.33
C GLN A 146 -1.64 -3.09 -9.79
N HIS A 147 -2.00 -4.33 -10.14
CA HIS A 147 -3.36 -4.66 -10.52
C HIS A 147 -4.37 -4.33 -9.40
N MET A 148 -4.04 -4.66 -8.15
CA MET A 148 -4.84 -4.29 -6.99
C MET A 148 -5.06 -2.78 -6.90
N LEU A 149 -4.02 -1.98 -7.04
CA LEU A 149 -4.11 -0.52 -6.99
C LEU A 149 -4.98 0.05 -8.12
N PHE A 150 -4.85 -0.48 -9.33
CA PHE A 150 -5.71 -0.06 -10.44
C PHE A 150 -7.17 -0.44 -10.21
N ALA A 151 -7.44 -1.66 -9.76
CA ALA A 151 -8.79 -2.15 -9.52
C ALA A 151 -9.50 -1.45 -8.35
N THR A 152 -8.73 -0.93 -7.38
CA THR A 152 -9.29 -0.25 -6.20
C THR A 152 -9.38 1.27 -6.34
N ARG A 153 -8.86 1.84 -7.44
CA ARG A 153 -9.04 3.26 -7.73
C ARG A 153 -10.53 3.57 -7.97
N PRO A 154 -11.00 4.72 -7.47
CA PRO A 154 -12.34 5.19 -7.81
C PRO A 154 -12.47 5.28 -9.33
N GLN A 155 -13.46 4.58 -9.87
CA GLN A 155 -13.84 4.77 -11.26
C GLN A 155 -14.75 6.00 -11.32
N GLY A 156 -14.43 6.94 -12.18
CA GLY A 156 -15.18 8.18 -12.32
C GLY A 156 -14.59 9.06 -13.43
N THR A 157 -15.26 10.13 -13.71
CA THR A 157 -14.80 11.13 -14.65
C THR A 157 -13.66 11.98 -14.06
N LEU A 158 -12.89 12.63 -14.93
CA LEU A 158 -11.88 13.59 -14.49
C LEU A 158 -12.50 14.74 -13.67
N TYR A 159 -13.73 15.11 -14.01
CA TYR A 159 -14.48 16.15 -13.28
C TYR A 159 -14.83 15.69 -11.86
N GLU A 160 -15.29 14.48 -11.65
CA GLU A 160 -15.55 13.92 -10.32
C GLU A 160 -14.26 13.82 -9.49
N ALA A 161 -13.15 13.46 -10.13
CA ALA A 161 -11.84 13.44 -9.48
C ALA A 161 -11.42 14.86 -9.03
N LEU A 162 -11.65 15.88 -9.87
CA LEU A 162 -11.39 17.27 -9.53
C LEU A 162 -12.26 17.73 -8.35
N LEU A 163 -13.57 17.45 -8.36
CA LEU A 163 -14.46 17.78 -7.25
C LEU A 163 -14.05 17.07 -5.95
N GLY A 164 -13.64 15.82 -6.04
CA GLY A 164 -13.11 15.06 -4.91
C GLY A 164 -11.83 15.68 -4.34
N ALA A 165 -10.92 16.12 -5.19
CA ALA A 165 -9.70 16.81 -4.79
C ALA A 165 -10.00 18.16 -4.14
N ILE A 166 -10.92 18.94 -4.69
CA ILE A 166 -11.37 20.21 -4.10
C ILE A 166 -11.96 20.02 -2.70
N SER A 167 -12.77 18.97 -2.51
CA SER A 167 -13.35 18.65 -1.21
C SER A 167 -12.29 18.24 -0.18
N LEU A 168 -11.17 17.71 -0.63
CA LEU A 168 -10.11 17.20 0.20
C LEU A 168 -9.07 18.28 0.56
N TYR A 169 -8.63 19.04 -0.42
CA TYR A 169 -7.53 20.02 -0.29
C TYR A 169 -8.00 21.47 -0.16
N GLY A 170 -9.23 21.75 -0.55
CA GLY A 170 -9.75 23.11 -0.65
C GLY A 170 -9.51 23.74 -2.01
N ARG A 171 -10.27 24.82 -2.31
CA ARG A 171 -10.21 25.51 -3.60
C ARG A 171 -8.92 26.31 -3.83
N SER A 172 -8.29 26.77 -2.77
CA SER A 172 -7.09 27.61 -2.82
C SER A 172 -5.78 26.84 -2.95
N TYR A 173 -5.82 25.51 -2.89
CA TYR A 173 -4.61 24.71 -3.00
C TYR A 173 -4.03 24.79 -4.42
N ALA A 174 -2.77 25.27 -4.55
CA ALA A 174 -2.05 25.32 -5.81
C ALA A 174 -1.64 23.91 -6.25
N LEU A 175 -1.98 23.56 -7.49
CA LEU A 175 -1.78 22.20 -8.00
C LEU A 175 -0.89 22.16 -9.24
N ILE A 176 -1.07 23.10 -10.16
CA ILE A 176 -0.47 23.09 -11.48
C ILE A 176 0.24 24.41 -11.72
N GLU A 177 1.45 24.30 -12.22
CA GLU A 177 2.19 25.40 -12.82
C GLU A 177 2.10 25.24 -14.34
N ASP A 178 1.68 26.28 -15.05
CA ASP A 178 1.60 26.27 -16.50
C ASP A 178 2.96 26.55 -17.16
N MET A 179 3.03 26.47 -18.48
CA MET A 179 4.27 26.74 -19.23
C MET A 179 4.80 28.19 -19.07
N ARG A 180 3.99 29.09 -18.52
CA ARG A 180 4.35 30.48 -18.21
C ARG A 180 4.73 30.68 -16.75
N GLN A 181 4.89 29.58 -15.99
CA GLN A 181 5.21 29.59 -14.56
C GLN A 181 4.13 30.28 -13.71
N VAL A 182 2.87 30.20 -14.14
CA VAL A 182 1.72 30.68 -13.37
C VAL A 182 1.12 29.50 -12.60
N GLU A 183 1.04 29.64 -11.29
CA GLU A 183 0.40 28.64 -10.42
C GLU A 183 -1.13 28.74 -10.53
N HIS A 184 -1.78 27.62 -10.79
CA HIS A 184 -3.23 27.49 -10.82
C HIS A 184 -3.72 26.66 -9.63
N SER A 185 -4.71 27.19 -8.93
CA SER A 185 -5.39 26.48 -7.86
C SER A 185 -6.46 25.52 -8.39
N TYR A 186 -6.93 24.61 -7.52
CA TYR A 186 -8.11 23.80 -7.84
C TYR A 186 -9.34 24.66 -8.17
N GLY A 187 -9.48 25.83 -7.53
CA GLY A 187 -10.57 26.77 -7.81
C GLY A 187 -10.50 27.34 -9.21
N ASP A 188 -9.30 27.63 -9.71
CA ASP A 188 -9.09 28.15 -11.06
C ASP A 188 -9.36 27.09 -12.11
N LEU A 189 -8.91 25.85 -11.88
CA LEU A 189 -9.26 24.71 -12.74
C LEU A 189 -10.76 24.47 -12.81
N LEU A 190 -11.47 24.59 -11.69
CA LEU A 190 -12.93 24.47 -11.67
C LEU A 190 -13.60 25.56 -12.50
N LYS A 191 -13.17 26.82 -12.39
CA LYS A 191 -13.69 27.93 -13.20
C LYS A 191 -13.43 27.69 -14.69
N MET A 192 -12.21 27.27 -15.06
CA MET A 192 -11.85 26.93 -16.45
C MET A 192 -12.74 25.81 -17.00
N THR A 193 -12.94 24.73 -16.23
CA THR A 193 -13.80 23.59 -16.64
C THR A 193 -15.24 24.02 -16.82
N LEU A 194 -15.80 24.83 -15.92
CA LEU A 194 -17.17 25.34 -16.03
C LEU A 194 -17.31 26.38 -17.16
N GLY A 195 -16.26 27.15 -17.43
CA GLY A 195 -16.23 28.08 -18.55
C GLY A 195 -16.27 27.37 -19.90
N LEU A 196 -15.48 26.30 -20.06
CA LEU A 196 -15.47 25.47 -21.27
C LEU A 196 -16.83 24.78 -21.50
N GLY A 197 -17.47 24.27 -20.43
CA GLY A 197 -18.78 23.60 -20.53
C GLY A 197 -19.95 24.54 -20.89
N ARG A 198 -19.75 25.87 -20.88
CA ARG A 198 -20.74 26.84 -21.36
C ARG A 198 -20.55 27.23 -22.84
N MET A 199 -19.44 26.83 -23.43
CA MET A 199 -19.09 27.13 -24.82
C MET A 199 -19.44 25.99 -25.79
N THR A 200 -19.81 24.82 -25.25
CA THR A 200 -20.33 23.65 -25.99
C THR A 200 -21.84 23.55 -25.84
#